data_a00dc246ffac6c8b17a89ea11de091bb
#
_entry.id   a00dc246ffac6c8b17a89ea11de091bb
#
_cell.length_a   1.000
_cell.length_b   1.000
_cell.length_c   1.000
_cell.angle_alpha   90.00
_cell.angle_beta   90.00
_cell.angle_gamma   90.00
#
_symmetry.space_group_name_H-M   'P 1'
#
loop_
_entity.id
_entity.type
_entity.pdbx_description
1 polymer ?
#
loop_
_entity_poly.entity_id
_entity_poly.type
_entity_poly.pdbx_seq_one_letter_code
_entity_poly.pdbx_strand_id
1 'polypeptide(L)' 'MNEPDLLARERRARLAAERVLDLNQAELHEANRRLAAHARALSAEN' A
#
# COMPACT_ATOMS: atom_id res chain seq x y z
N MET A 1 19.15 19.69 -21.23
CA MET A 1 18.33 18.52 -20.93
C MET A 1 17.08 18.54 -21.78
N ASN A 2 16.72 17.42 -22.34
CA ASN A 2 15.60 17.33 -23.28
C ASN A 2 14.29 17.00 -22.57
N GLU A 3 13.19 17.37 -23.21
CA GLU A 3 11.86 17.05 -22.70
C GLU A 3 11.65 15.57 -22.42
N PRO A 4 12.14 14.63 -23.26
CA PRO A 4 12.00 13.21 -22.98
C PRO A 4 12.57 12.78 -21.64
N ASP A 5 13.66 13.41 -21.21
CA ASP A 5 14.25 13.11 -19.90
C ASP A 5 13.37 13.51 -18.76
N LEU A 6 12.73 14.69 -18.87
CA LEU A 6 11.81 15.16 -17.86
C LEU A 6 10.58 14.28 -17.76
N LEU A 7 10.03 13.92 -18.91
CA LEU A 7 8.87 13.04 -18.95
C LEU A 7 9.19 11.67 -18.37
N ALA A 8 10.37 11.14 -18.69
CA ALA A 8 10.79 9.85 -18.16
C ALA A 8 10.96 9.89 -16.66
N ARG A 9 11.51 10.98 -16.14
CA ARG A 9 11.66 11.16 -14.69
C ARG A 9 10.32 11.23 -14.00
N GLU A 10 9.40 12.00 -14.57
CA GLU A 10 8.06 12.12 -14.00
C GLU A 10 7.35 10.79 -13.99
N ARG A 11 7.48 10.02 -15.05
CA ARG A 11 6.89 8.70 -15.11
C ARG A 11 7.45 7.77 -14.05
N ARG A 12 8.77 7.76 -13.91
CA ARG A 12 9.41 6.91 -12.91
C ARG A 12 9.01 7.31 -11.50
N ALA A 13 8.94 8.62 -11.23
CA ALA A 13 8.52 9.10 -9.93
C ALA A 13 7.08 8.71 -9.63
N ARG A 14 6.21 8.81 -10.63
CA ARG A 14 4.81 8.44 -10.48
C ARG A 14 4.65 6.95 -10.22
N LEU A 15 5.37 6.13 -10.98
CA LEU A 15 5.33 4.69 -10.80
C LEU A 15 5.86 4.28 -9.44
N ALA A 16 6.92 4.95 -8.97
CA ALA A 16 7.46 4.68 -7.65
C ALA A 16 6.47 5.05 -6.56
N ALA A 17 5.80 6.20 -6.70
CA ALA A 17 4.79 6.62 -5.73
C ALA A 17 3.61 5.67 -5.71
N GLU A 18 3.19 5.18 -6.88
CA GLU A 18 2.10 4.21 -6.97
C GLU A 18 2.46 2.90 -6.28
N ARG A 19 3.70 2.44 -6.43
CA ARG A 19 4.17 1.24 -5.75
C ARG A 19 4.14 1.39 -4.24
N VAL A 20 4.60 2.52 -3.76
CA VAL A 20 4.58 2.77 -2.31
C VAL A 20 3.15 2.76 -1.80
N LEU A 21 2.25 3.40 -2.52
CA LEU A 21 0.85 3.42 -2.14
C LEU A 21 0.26 2.03 -2.13
N ASP A 22 0.54 1.24 -3.16
CA ASP A 22 0.05 -0.14 -3.24
C ASP A 22 0.55 -0.99 -2.09
N LEU A 23 1.84 -0.86 -1.76
CA LEU A 23 2.42 -1.60 -0.63
C LEU A 23 1.78 -1.18 0.69
N ASN A 24 1.57 0.13 0.87
CA ASN A 24 0.94 0.62 2.09
C ASN A 24 -0.49 0.11 2.22
N GLN A 25 -1.24 0.09 1.12
CA GLN A 25 -2.60 -0.43 1.15
C GLN A 25 -2.62 -1.92 1.46
N ALA A 26 -1.68 -2.67 0.90
CA ALA A 26 -1.59 -4.09 1.17
C ALA A 26 -1.27 -4.36 2.64
N GLU A 27 -0.36 -3.58 3.22
CA GLU A 27 -0.01 -3.72 4.62
C GLU A 27 -1.19 -3.38 5.53
N LEU A 28 -1.91 -2.31 5.22
CA LEU A 28 -3.09 -1.93 5.98
C LEU A 28 -4.18 -3.00 5.89
N HIS A 29 -4.36 -3.55 4.72
CA HIS A 29 -5.34 -4.59 4.50
C HIS A 29 -5.01 -5.83 5.33
N GLU A 30 -3.74 -6.22 5.35
CA GLU A 30 -3.30 -7.35 6.15
C GLU A 30 -3.46 -7.09 7.64
N ALA A 31 -3.12 -5.88 8.09
CA ALA A 31 -3.30 -5.50 9.49
C ALA A 31 -4.77 -5.53 9.88
N ASN A 32 -5.65 -5.06 9.00
CA ASN A 32 -7.09 -5.09 9.25
C ASN A 32 -7.61 -6.51 9.35
N ARG A 33 -7.12 -7.41 8.51
CA ARG A 33 -7.52 -8.82 8.59
C ARG A 33 -7.11 -9.44 9.90
N ARG A 34 -5.91 -9.13 10.38
CA ARG A 34 -5.43 -9.65 11.67
C ARG A 34 -6.25 -9.10 12.82
N LEU A 35 -6.57 -7.81 12.77
CA LEU A 35 -7.41 -7.21 13.81
C LEU A 35 -8.79 -7.83 13.83
N ALA A 36 -9.38 -8.05 12.67
CA ALA A 36 -10.69 -8.67 12.58
C ALA A 36 -10.67 -10.09 13.12
N ALA A 37 -9.64 -10.85 12.80
CA ALA A 37 -9.48 -12.23 13.30
C ALA A 37 -9.31 -12.23 14.81
N HIS A 38 -8.52 -11.27 15.33
CA HIS A 38 -8.30 -11.16 16.78
C HIS A 38 -9.59 -10.81 17.51
N ALA A 39 -10.35 -9.87 16.95
CA ALA A 39 -11.63 -9.48 17.54
C ALA A 39 -12.62 -10.65 17.57
N ARG A 40 -12.65 -11.44 16.50
CA ARG A 40 -13.50 -12.62 16.45
C ARG A 40 -13.08 -13.67 17.50
N ALA A 41 -11.77 -13.85 17.66
CA ALA A 41 -11.26 -14.79 18.66
C ALA A 41 -11.63 -14.35 20.08
N LEU A 42 -11.50 -13.08 20.38
CA LEU A 42 -11.89 -12.55 21.68
C LEU A 42 -13.38 -12.70 21.91
N SER A 43 -14.18 -12.43 20.89
CA SER A 43 -15.63 -12.60 20.98
C SER A 43 -16.03 -14.04 21.22
N ALA A 44 -15.33 -14.97 20.60
CA ALA A 44 -15.61 -16.39 20.72
C ALA A 44 -15.32 -16.92 22.14
N GLU A 45 -14.38 -16.30 22.84
CA GLU A 45 -14.03 -16.68 24.21
C GLU A 45 -15.07 -16.22 25.22
N ASN A 46 -15.80 -15.20 24.86
CA ASN A 46 -16.86 -14.68 25.73
C ASN A 46 -18.16 -15.43 25.50
#